data_302380ce8ee2cabee661556f5412938c
#
_entry.id   302380ce8ee2cabee661556f5412938c
#
_cell.length_a   1.000
_cell.length_b   1.000
_cell.length_c   1.000
_cell.angle_alpha   90.00
_cell.angle_beta   90.00
_cell.angle_gamma   90.00
#
_symmetry.space_group_name_H-M   'P 1'
#
loop_
_entity.id
_entity.type
_entity.pdbx_description
1 polymer ?
#
loop_
_entity_poly.entity_id
_entity_poly.type
_entity_poly.pdbx_seq_one_letter_code
_entity_poly.pdbx_strand_id
1 'polypeptide(L)'
;MLKAGNTLYMPIGEIYRKPHLWALLCDPIKGEDKVLIVNINTMRKNADSTCTLNVGDHPFIRHESFVNYANSALVSVEKLEDSLSTWRAEYREALKEKVLKRIRQCLLVSPHTPFDVRNIWLKIMKNYD
;
A
#
# COMPACT_ATOMS: atom_id res chain seq x y z
N MET A 1 4.40 15.25 -4.58
CA MET A 1 4.37 15.09 -3.10
C MET A 1 3.58 13.85 -2.73
N LEU A 2 4.14 13.01 -1.88
CA LEU A 2 3.49 11.77 -1.46
C LEU A 2 2.34 12.06 -0.49
N LYS A 3 1.21 11.38 -0.70
CA LYS A 3 0.04 11.53 0.17
C LYS A 3 -0.80 10.26 0.17
N ALA A 4 -1.67 10.14 1.17
CA ALA A 4 -2.61 9.03 1.28
C ALA A 4 -3.39 8.85 -0.02
N GLY A 5 -3.57 7.61 -0.43
CA GLY A 5 -4.29 7.27 -1.66
C GLY A 5 -3.44 7.23 -2.90
N ASN A 6 -2.22 7.77 -2.87
CA ASN A 6 -1.32 7.61 -4.01
C ASN A 6 -1.03 6.15 -4.27
N THR A 7 -0.86 5.79 -5.53
CA THR A 7 -0.37 4.47 -5.92
C THR A 7 0.90 4.61 -6.72
N LEU A 8 1.81 3.67 -6.49
CA LEU A 8 3.10 3.61 -7.16
C LEU A 8 3.30 2.22 -7.73
N TYR A 9 3.77 2.16 -8.95
CA TYR A 9 4.18 0.89 -9.56
C TYR A 9 5.70 0.79 -9.42
N MET A 10 6.16 -0.18 -8.64
CA MET A 10 7.58 -0.29 -8.32
C MET A 10 7.95 -1.68 -7.81
N PRO A 11 9.21 -2.13 -8.02
CA PRO A 11 9.77 -3.24 -7.27
C PRO A 11 10.15 -2.73 -5.87
N ILE A 12 9.96 -3.57 -4.85
CA ILE A 12 10.52 -3.31 -3.52
C ILE A 12 11.44 -4.47 -3.18
N GLY A 13 12.60 -4.13 -2.61
CA GLY A 13 13.61 -5.10 -2.23
C GLY A 13 14.65 -5.28 -3.32
N GLU A 14 14.95 -6.52 -3.66
CA GLU A 14 16.02 -6.83 -4.60
C GLU A 14 15.72 -6.42 -6.03
N ILE A 15 16.78 -6.11 -6.76
CA ILE A 15 16.77 -5.67 -8.16
C ILE A 15 15.92 -6.56 -9.09
N TYR A 16 15.81 -7.84 -8.78
CA TYR A 16 15.14 -8.83 -9.65
C TYR A 16 13.67 -9.04 -9.30
N ARG A 17 13.12 -8.37 -8.28
CA ARG A 17 11.72 -8.54 -7.96
C ARG A 17 10.85 -7.88 -9.01
N LYS A 18 9.78 -8.57 -9.39
CA LYS A 18 8.78 -8.00 -10.28
C LYS A 18 8.12 -6.79 -9.61
N PRO A 19 7.89 -5.71 -10.35
CA PRO A 19 7.19 -4.57 -9.79
C PRO A 19 5.74 -4.93 -9.47
N HIS A 20 5.20 -4.30 -8.45
CA HIS A 20 3.81 -4.42 -8.03
C HIS A 20 3.21 -3.03 -7.88
N LEU A 21 1.88 -3.00 -7.83
CA LEU A 21 1.18 -1.78 -7.46
C LEU A 21 1.19 -1.67 -5.94
N TRP A 22 1.66 -0.54 -5.44
CA TRP A 22 1.70 -0.22 -4.02
C TRP A 22 0.80 0.96 -3.73
N ALA A 23 0.09 0.91 -2.61
CA ALA A 23 -0.79 2.00 -2.18
C ALA A 23 -0.28 2.61 -0.88
N LEU A 24 -0.32 3.93 -0.80
CA LEU A 24 -0.01 4.67 0.41
C LEU A 24 -1.29 4.80 1.25
N LEU A 25 -1.26 4.32 2.47
CA LEU A 25 -2.42 4.33 3.36
C LEU A 25 -2.54 5.61 4.17
N CYS A 26 -1.46 6.39 4.24
CA CYS A 26 -1.43 7.61 5.03
C CYS A 26 -0.55 8.65 4.37
N ASP A 27 -0.69 9.89 4.83
CA ASP A 27 0.27 10.95 4.53
C ASP A 27 1.57 10.67 5.28
N PRO A 28 2.68 11.35 4.93
CA PRO A 28 3.91 11.23 5.72
C PRO A 28 3.62 11.43 7.20
N ILE A 29 4.06 10.48 8.01
CA ILE A 29 3.80 10.49 9.45
C ILE A 29 4.66 11.57 10.10
N LYS A 30 3.98 12.49 10.79
CA LYS A 30 4.63 13.62 11.43
C LYS A 30 5.73 13.16 12.38
N GLY A 31 6.94 13.70 12.18
CA GLY A 31 8.09 13.39 13.02
C GLY A 31 8.88 12.16 12.59
N GLU A 32 8.37 11.36 11.64
CA GLU A 32 9.06 10.14 11.23
C GLU A 32 9.48 10.13 9.76
N ASP A 33 8.89 11.00 8.93
CA ASP A 33 9.13 11.01 7.48
C ASP A 33 8.98 9.64 6.83
N LYS A 34 7.97 8.90 7.25
CA LYS A 34 7.64 7.58 6.73
C LYS A 34 6.17 7.51 6.36
N VAL A 35 5.85 6.60 5.45
CA VAL A 35 4.47 6.30 5.07
C VAL A 35 4.23 4.80 5.18
N LEU A 36 2.97 4.43 5.43
CA LEU A 36 2.53 3.05 5.38
C LEU A 36 2.16 2.69 3.96
N ILE A 37 2.70 1.59 3.47
CA ILE A 37 2.37 1.09 2.14
C ILE A 37 1.94 -0.38 2.20
N VAL A 38 1.06 -0.75 1.27
CA VAL A 38 0.66 -2.14 1.04
C VAL A 38 0.77 -2.44 -0.44
N ASN A 39 1.06 -3.68 -0.82
CA ASN A 39 1.02 -4.04 -2.22
C ASN A 39 -0.25 -4.79 -2.58
N ILE A 40 -0.60 -4.71 -3.85
CA ILE A 40 -1.78 -5.33 -4.43
C ILE A 40 -1.29 -6.35 -5.44
N ASN A 41 -1.70 -7.61 -5.25
CA ASN A 41 -1.26 -8.72 -6.08
C ASN A 41 -2.46 -9.40 -6.73
N THR A 42 -2.25 -10.01 -7.89
CA THR A 42 -3.27 -10.85 -8.52
C THR A 42 -3.63 -12.01 -7.60
N MET A 43 -4.93 -12.30 -7.47
CA MET A 43 -5.43 -13.35 -6.61
C MET A 43 -4.79 -14.70 -6.97
N ARG A 44 -4.44 -15.46 -5.96
CA ARG A 44 -3.88 -16.80 -6.10
C ARG A 44 -4.38 -17.70 -4.97
N LYS A 45 -4.15 -18.99 -5.11
CA LYS A 45 -4.49 -19.97 -4.06
C LYS A 45 -3.74 -19.61 -2.77
N ASN A 46 -4.44 -19.71 -1.65
CA ASN A 46 -3.90 -19.41 -0.31
C ASN A 46 -3.51 -17.94 -0.09
N ALA A 47 -4.02 -17.04 -0.93
CA ALA A 47 -3.82 -15.61 -0.72
C ALA A 47 -4.60 -15.12 0.51
N ASP A 48 -4.10 -14.03 1.11
CA ASP A 48 -4.84 -13.34 2.16
C ASP A 48 -6.11 -12.73 1.55
N SER A 49 -7.27 -13.27 1.89
CA SER A 49 -8.54 -12.83 1.35
C SER A 49 -9.26 -11.78 2.21
N THR A 50 -8.58 -11.20 3.18
CA THR A 50 -9.18 -10.21 4.07
C THR A 50 -9.71 -9.01 3.31
N CYS A 51 -8.96 -8.52 2.32
CA CYS A 51 -9.40 -7.43 1.46
C CYS A 51 -9.14 -7.81 -0.01
N THR A 52 -10.21 -8.04 -0.76
CA THR A 52 -10.10 -8.34 -2.19
C THR A 52 -10.49 -7.13 -3.01
N LEU A 53 -9.85 -6.97 -4.14
CA LEU A 53 -10.11 -5.90 -5.09
C LEU A 53 -10.44 -6.49 -6.44
N ASN A 54 -11.32 -5.81 -7.17
CA ASN A 54 -11.80 -6.29 -8.46
C ASN A 54 -11.57 -5.24 -9.54
N VAL A 55 -11.77 -5.66 -10.78
CA VAL A 55 -11.77 -4.75 -11.92
C VAL A 55 -12.74 -3.61 -11.63
N GLY A 56 -12.27 -2.37 -11.80
CA GLY A 56 -13.05 -1.17 -11.48
C GLY A 56 -12.62 -0.49 -10.18
N ASP A 57 -11.94 -1.19 -9.29
CA ASP A 57 -11.44 -0.58 -8.05
C ASP A 57 -10.24 0.34 -8.30
N HIS A 58 -9.48 0.04 -9.34
CA HIS A 58 -8.37 0.87 -9.79
C HIS A 58 -8.06 0.54 -11.25
N PRO A 59 -7.71 1.53 -12.09
CA PRO A 59 -7.44 1.27 -13.52
C PRO A 59 -6.37 0.22 -13.78
N PHE A 60 -5.41 0.06 -12.87
CA PHE A 60 -4.33 -0.92 -13.01
C PHE A 60 -4.78 -2.36 -12.73
N ILE A 61 -5.92 -2.53 -12.06
CA ILE A 61 -6.42 -3.86 -11.67
C ILE A 61 -7.22 -4.46 -12.83
N ARG A 62 -6.71 -5.54 -13.42
CA ARG A 62 -7.32 -6.24 -14.55
C ARG A 62 -7.84 -7.61 -14.19
N HIS A 63 -7.56 -8.09 -13.00
CA HIS A 63 -7.98 -9.38 -12.48
C HIS A 63 -8.36 -9.23 -11.04
N GLU A 64 -9.13 -10.18 -10.51
CA GLU A 64 -9.35 -10.23 -9.07
C GLU A 64 -8.00 -10.19 -8.37
N SER A 65 -7.89 -9.34 -7.37
CA SER A 65 -6.63 -9.07 -6.67
C SER A 65 -6.86 -9.07 -5.17
N PHE A 66 -5.78 -9.11 -4.42
CA PHE A 66 -5.84 -9.03 -2.98
C PHE A 66 -4.80 -8.05 -2.46
N VAL A 67 -5.10 -7.47 -1.30
CA VAL A 67 -4.14 -6.64 -0.59
C VAL A 67 -3.24 -7.55 0.24
N ASN A 68 -1.95 -7.54 -0.05
CA ASN A 68 -1.01 -8.42 0.65
C ASN A 68 -0.49 -7.71 1.90
N TYR A 69 -1.22 -7.86 3.00
CA TYR A 69 -0.85 -7.20 4.25
C TYR A 69 0.45 -7.71 4.85
N ALA A 70 0.85 -8.94 4.51
CA ALA A 70 2.13 -9.47 4.97
C ALA A 70 3.32 -8.63 4.47
N ASN A 71 3.15 -7.99 3.33
CA ASN A 71 4.18 -7.13 2.74
C ASN A 71 3.99 -5.65 3.09
N SER A 72 2.99 -5.31 3.90
CA SER A 72 2.82 -3.93 4.33
C SER A 72 4.06 -3.48 5.12
N ALA A 73 4.41 -2.23 4.98
CA ALA A 73 5.64 -1.72 5.56
C ALA A 73 5.58 -0.22 5.79
N LEU A 74 6.42 0.22 6.74
CA LEU A 74 6.74 1.62 6.90
C LEU A 74 7.96 1.91 6.02
N VAL A 75 7.84 2.86 5.12
CA VAL A 75 8.90 3.18 4.17
C VAL A 75 9.25 4.65 4.25
N SER A 76 10.53 4.94 4.17
CA SER A 76 11.04 6.31 4.17
C SER A 76 10.50 7.10 2.97
N VAL A 77 9.98 8.29 3.24
CA VAL A 77 9.55 9.24 2.20
C VAL A 77 10.71 9.54 1.27
N GLU A 78 11.90 9.76 1.83
CA GLU A 78 13.10 10.06 1.04
C GLU A 78 13.42 8.93 0.05
N LYS A 79 13.34 7.68 0.49
CA LYS A 79 13.59 6.53 -0.38
C LYS A 79 12.58 6.43 -1.51
N LEU A 80 11.31 6.68 -1.21
CA LEU A 80 10.26 6.66 -2.24
C LEU A 80 10.45 7.80 -3.25
N GLU A 81 10.75 8.98 -2.77
CA GLU A 81 11.01 10.12 -3.65
C GLU A 81 12.23 9.88 -4.52
N ASP A 82 13.28 9.28 -3.97
CA ASP A 82 14.46 8.89 -4.73
C ASP A 82 14.11 7.87 -5.81
N SER A 83 13.30 6.87 -5.49
CA SER A 83 12.85 5.88 -6.46
C SER A 83 12.02 6.52 -7.58
N LEU A 84 11.20 7.51 -7.26
CA LEU A 84 10.44 8.24 -8.26
C LEU A 84 11.34 9.07 -9.17
N SER A 85 12.36 9.73 -8.61
CA SER A 85 13.27 10.57 -9.38
C SER A 85 14.21 9.77 -10.28
N THR A 86 14.46 8.52 -9.94
CA THR A 86 15.33 7.61 -10.72
C THR A 86 14.56 6.65 -11.61
N TRP A 87 13.26 6.85 -11.75
CA TRP A 87 12.37 6.01 -12.57
C TRP A 87 12.24 4.54 -12.10
N ARG A 88 12.65 4.25 -10.89
CA ARG A 88 12.43 2.93 -10.30
C ARG A 88 10.99 2.76 -9.81
N ALA A 89 10.33 3.86 -9.55
CA ALA A 89 8.92 3.89 -9.20
C ALA A 89 8.20 4.87 -10.10
N GLU A 90 6.94 4.58 -10.39
CA GLU A 90 6.08 5.46 -11.21
C GLU A 90 4.75 5.65 -10.50
N TYR A 91 4.25 6.88 -10.51
CA TYR A 91 2.89 7.13 -10.05
C TYR A 91 1.87 6.47 -10.97
N ARG A 92 0.83 5.95 -10.37
CA ARG A 92 -0.38 5.53 -11.05
C ARG A 92 -1.54 6.35 -10.48
N GLU A 93 -2.74 6.13 -11.01
CA GLU A 93 -3.92 6.86 -10.56
C GLU A 93 -4.15 6.65 -9.07
N ALA A 94 -4.59 7.69 -8.37
CA ALA A 94 -4.90 7.59 -6.95
C ALA A 94 -6.08 6.64 -6.72
N LEU A 95 -6.10 5.99 -5.56
CA LEU A 95 -7.23 5.17 -5.15
C LEU A 95 -8.46 6.05 -4.91
N LYS A 96 -9.63 5.52 -5.29
CA LYS A 96 -10.89 6.12 -4.87
C LYS A 96 -11.00 6.06 -3.35
N GLU A 97 -11.60 7.09 -2.76
CA GLU A 97 -11.70 7.19 -1.31
C GLU A 97 -12.35 5.95 -0.68
N LYS A 98 -13.41 5.41 -1.28
CA LYS A 98 -14.08 4.21 -0.76
C LYS A 98 -13.18 2.98 -0.76
N VAL A 99 -12.30 2.85 -1.77
CA VAL A 99 -11.37 1.73 -1.87
C VAL A 99 -10.28 1.87 -0.80
N LEU A 100 -9.72 3.07 -0.68
CA LEU A 100 -8.71 3.37 0.34
C LEU A 100 -9.23 3.08 1.74
N LYS A 101 -10.46 3.52 2.02
CA LYS A 101 -11.10 3.29 3.32
C LYS A 101 -11.22 1.79 3.61
N ARG A 102 -11.64 1.01 2.62
CA ARG A 102 -11.78 -0.45 2.75
C ARG A 102 -10.43 -1.11 3.06
N ILE A 103 -9.38 -0.69 2.37
CA ILE A 103 -8.03 -1.22 2.60
C ILE A 103 -7.56 -0.89 4.02
N ARG A 104 -7.79 0.33 4.48
CA ARG A 104 -7.44 0.74 5.86
C ARG A 104 -8.18 -0.08 6.90
N GLN A 105 -9.48 -0.31 6.69
CA GLN A 105 -10.31 -1.06 7.65
C GLN A 105 -9.82 -2.50 7.81
N CYS A 106 -9.34 -3.11 6.75
CA CYS A 106 -8.89 -4.51 6.79
C CYS A 106 -7.49 -4.69 7.34
N LEU A 107 -6.73 -3.63 7.51
CA LEU A 107 -5.34 -3.73 7.95
C LEU A 107 -5.21 -4.39 9.33
N LEU A 108 -6.10 -4.05 10.27
CA LEU A 108 -6.09 -4.65 11.61
C LEU A 108 -6.82 -6.00 11.65
N VAL A 109 -7.61 -6.31 10.63
CA VAL A 109 -8.35 -7.58 10.54
C VAL A 109 -7.48 -8.70 10.02
N SER A 110 -6.58 -8.39 9.07
CA SER A 110 -5.70 -9.41 8.50
C SER A 110 -4.78 -10.00 9.58
N PRO A 111 -4.70 -11.33 9.68
CA PRO A 111 -3.78 -11.98 10.61
C PRO A 111 -2.32 -11.88 10.17
N HIS A 112 -2.06 -11.38 8.96
CA HIS A 112 -0.71 -11.32 8.39
C HIS A 112 -0.06 -9.94 8.47
N THR A 113 -0.77 -8.93 8.95
CA THR A 113 -0.21 -7.59 9.08
C THR A 113 0.94 -7.58 10.09
N PRO A 114 2.13 -7.11 9.72
CA PRO A 114 3.27 -7.06 10.63
C PRO A 114 2.98 -6.25 11.89
N PHE A 115 3.60 -6.65 12.99
CA PHE A 115 3.34 -6.07 14.30
C PHE A 115 3.67 -4.57 14.37
N ASP A 116 4.77 -4.15 13.76
CA ASP A 116 5.16 -2.74 13.73
C ASP A 116 4.16 -1.89 12.94
N VAL A 117 3.64 -2.43 11.85
CA VAL A 117 2.61 -1.77 11.03
C VAL A 117 1.32 -1.62 11.82
N ARG A 118 0.90 -2.68 12.52
CA ARG A 118 -0.29 -2.61 13.38
C ARG A 118 -0.16 -1.51 14.42
N ASN A 119 0.98 -1.47 15.09
CA ASN A 119 1.21 -0.52 16.16
C ASN A 119 1.16 0.93 15.66
N ILE A 120 1.81 1.22 14.57
CA ILE A 120 1.81 2.59 14.05
C ILE A 120 0.41 2.97 13.53
N TRP A 121 -0.30 2.03 12.88
CA TRP A 121 -1.65 2.31 12.40
C TRP A 121 -2.59 2.63 13.55
N LEU A 122 -2.50 1.90 14.66
CA LEU A 122 -3.32 2.17 15.85
C LEU A 122 -3.10 3.59 16.39
N LYS A 123 -1.91 4.13 16.22
CA LYS A 123 -1.59 5.49 16.68
C LYS A 123 -2.15 6.57 15.75
N ILE A 124 -2.18 6.31 14.45
CA ILE A 124 -2.51 7.35 13.48
C ILE A 124 -3.90 7.21 12.87
N MET A 125 -4.56 6.07 13.03
CA MET A 125 -5.83 5.78 12.34
C MET A 125 -6.94 6.80 12.63
N LYS A 126 -6.93 7.40 13.80
CA LYS A 126 -7.92 8.42 14.17
C LYS A 126 -7.90 9.64 13.24
N ASN A 127 -6.77 9.87 12.56
CA ASN A 127 -6.64 10.98 11.63
C ASN A 127 -7.36 10.70 10.29
N TYR A 128 -7.85 9.49 10.10
CA TYR A 128 -8.44 9.02 8.84
C TYR A 128 -9.88 8.49 9.00
N ASP A 129 -10.46 8.66 10.15
CA ASP A 129 -11.84 8.26 10.44
C ASP A 129 -12.86 9.28 9.95
#